data_1f9320321dbaad7dfb274b229015028a
#
_entry.id   1f9320321dbaad7dfb274b229015028a
#
_cell.length_a   1.000
_cell.length_b   1.000
_cell.length_c   1.000
_cell.angle_alpha   90.00
_cell.angle_beta   90.00
_cell.angle_gamma   90.00
#
_symmetry.space_group_name_H-M   'P 1'
#
loop_
_entity.id
_entity.type
_entity.pdbx_description
1 polymer ?
#
loop_
_entity_poly.entity_id
_entity_poly.type
_entity_poly.pdbx_seq_one_letter_code
_entity_poly.pdbx_strand_id
1 'polypeptide(L)'
;MRFPDTFIADNKKLNILSFPRRTHEASSPVIGVILMLVVTFILAALVLLMMVHLPYQYDESIPAIFKITKIRHVNENGVMKFDSYMVVKNTGTTGYVNLNLYALTYRNGKLLECSITTMNGYAYIPTHHYQIQTLGGPGSQGRIWDSNELISINYKDGTFHPGDVVTFEVYDVVTQQIISRHTYTA
;
A
#
# COMPACT_ATOMS: atom_id res chain seq x y z
N MET A 1 -117.93 -5.67 0.08
CA MET A 1 -117.93 -4.39 0.82
C MET A 1 -116.48 -3.88 0.95
N ARG A 2 -116.20 -2.78 0.35
CA ARG A 2 -115.12 -1.79 0.49
C ARG A 2 -113.73 -2.23 0.93
N PHE A 3 -112.87 -2.08 -0.02
CA PHE A 3 -111.44 -1.79 0.23
C PHE A 3 -111.23 -0.35 0.66
N PRO A 4 -110.17 -0.02 1.38
CA PRO A 4 -109.22 0.97 0.92
C PRO A 4 -107.77 0.56 1.23
N ASP A 5 -106.92 0.92 0.46
CA ASP A 5 -106.06 2.01 0.13
C ASP A 5 -104.55 1.78 0.48
N THR A 6 -103.82 1.80 -0.58
CA THR A 6 -102.54 2.49 -0.82
C THR A 6 -101.49 2.50 0.30
N PHE A 7 -100.42 1.77 0.08
CA PHE A 7 -99.12 2.04 0.69
C PHE A 7 -98.11 2.55 -0.34
N ILE A 8 -97.80 3.81 -0.18
CA ILE A 8 -96.74 4.51 -0.96
C ILE A 8 -95.41 4.02 -0.48
N ALA A 9 -94.61 3.42 -1.37
CA ALA A 9 -93.21 3.03 -1.13
C ALA A 9 -92.33 4.24 -1.17
N ASP A 10 -91.79 4.62 -0.03
CA ASP A 10 -90.79 5.67 0.12
C ASP A 10 -89.38 5.21 -0.40
N ASN A 11 -89.02 5.73 -1.56
CA ASN A 11 -87.71 5.47 -2.16
C ASN A 11 -86.62 6.22 -1.42
N LYS A 12 -86.09 5.60 -0.39
CA LYS A 12 -84.93 6.08 0.31
C LYS A 12 -83.69 5.85 -0.56
N LYS A 13 -83.27 6.90 -1.27
CA LYS A 13 -82.00 6.94 -2.01
C LYS A 13 -80.83 6.60 -1.06
N LEU A 14 -80.25 5.42 -1.22
CA LEU A 14 -79.00 5.08 -0.60
C LEU A 14 -77.92 5.99 -1.20
N ASN A 15 -77.47 6.96 -0.41
CA ASN A 15 -76.24 7.71 -0.70
C ASN A 15 -75.04 6.77 -0.56
N ILE A 16 -74.60 6.21 -1.66
CA ILE A 16 -73.33 5.49 -1.75
C ILE A 16 -72.25 6.55 -1.59
N LEU A 17 -71.65 6.59 -0.41
CA LEU A 17 -70.41 7.32 -0.14
C LEU A 17 -69.35 6.84 -1.11
N SER A 18 -69.13 7.58 -2.16
CA SER A 18 -67.99 7.42 -3.05
C SER A 18 -66.72 7.80 -2.29
N PHE A 19 -66.00 6.82 -1.78
CA PHE A 19 -64.66 7.03 -1.30
C PHE A 19 -63.80 7.52 -2.45
N PRO A 20 -63.08 8.66 -2.31
CA PRO A 20 -62.16 9.09 -3.34
C PRO A 20 -61.10 8.01 -3.50
N ARG A 21 -61.04 7.33 -4.64
CA ARG A 21 -59.89 6.53 -5.05
C ARG A 21 -58.71 7.45 -5.00
N ARG A 22 -57.86 7.29 -3.99
CA ARG A 22 -56.49 7.84 -4.06
C ARG A 22 -55.84 7.22 -5.29
N THR A 23 -55.80 7.94 -6.38
CA THR A 23 -54.93 7.65 -7.48
C THR A 23 -53.52 7.78 -6.88
N HIS A 24 -52.83 6.65 -6.70
CA HIS A 24 -51.38 6.67 -6.53
C HIS A 24 -50.84 7.27 -7.80
N GLU A 25 -50.66 8.57 -7.80
CA GLU A 25 -49.93 9.22 -8.89
C GLU A 25 -48.58 8.52 -8.97
N ALA A 26 -48.32 7.89 -10.10
CA ALA A 26 -47.05 7.26 -10.39
C ALA A 26 -45.98 8.32 -10.13
N SER A 27 -45.02 7.99 -9.25
CA SER A 27 -43.91 8.87 -8.93
C SER A 27 -43.37 9.47 -10.20
N SER A 28 -43.34 10.82 -10.24
CA SER A 28 -42.94 11.59 -11.40
C SER A 28 -41.67 10.98 -12.02
N PRO A 29 -41.58 10.81 -13.34
CA PRO A 29 -40.38 10.28 -14.02
C PRO A 29 -39.12 11.03 -13.59
N VAL A 30 -39.24 12.28 -13.15
CA VAL A 30 -38.17 13.09 -12.60
C VAL A 30 -37.60 12.49 -11.31
N ILE A 31 -38.42 11.96 -10.41
CA ILE A 31 -37.95 11.32 -9.17
C ILE A 31 -37.16 10.05 -9.49
N GLY A 32 -37.60 9.27 -10.51
CA GLY A 32 -36.88 8.10 -10.97
C GLY A 32 -35.48 8.43 -11.52
N VAL A 33 -35.36 9.51 -12.30
CA VAL A 33 -34.08 9.96 -12.83
C VAL A 33 -33.14 10.45 -11.71
N ILE A 34 -33.69 11.23 -10.75
CA ILE A 34 -32.89 11.71 -9.62
C ILE A 34 -32.40 10.52 -8.77
N LEU A 35 -33.27 9.55 -8.49
CA LEU A 35 -32.89 8.35 -7.74
C LEU A 35 -31.77 7.56 -8.44
N MET A 36 -31.90 7.39 -9.76
CA MET A 36 -30.89 6.69 -10.56
C MET A 36 -29.53 7.43 -10.52
N LEU A 37 -29.54 8.76 -10.62
CA LEU A 37 -28.34 9.59 -10.47
C LEU A 37 -27.68 9.41 -9.10
N VAL A 38 -28.45 9.47 -8.02
CA VAL A 38 -27.93 9.28 -6.66
C VAL A 38 -27.32 7.90 -6.49
N VAL A 39 -27.99 6.85 -6.97
CA VAL A 39 -27.46 5.48 -6.89
C VAL A 39 -26.16 5.33 -7.70
N THR A 40 -26.08 5.92 -8.89
CA THR A 40 -24.84 5.86 -9.70
C THR A 40 -23.68 6.59 -9.04
N PHE A 41 -23.92 7.75 -8.41
CA PHE A 41 -22.87 8.45 -7.63
C PHE A 41 -22.41 7.65 -6.41
N ILE A 42 -23.33 7.02 -5.67
CA ILE A 42 -22.98 6.16 -4.53
C ILE A 42 -22.14 4.97 -5.00
N LEU A 43 -22.53 4.30 -6.08
CA LEU A 43 -21.79 3.18 -6.64
C LEU A 43 -20.40 3.61 -7.14
N ALA A 44 -20.30 4.74 -7.83
CA ALA A 44 -19.02 5.29 -8.28
C ALA A 44 -18.11 5.63 -7.09
N ALA A 45 -18.65 6.23 -6.02
CA ALA A 45 -17.90 6.53 -4.80
C ALA A 45 -17.42 5.26 -4.09
N LEU A 46 -18.26 4.21 -4.03
CA LEU A 46 -17.88 2.90 -3.47
C LEU A 46 -16.77 2.23 -4.28
N VAL A 47 -16.85 2.28 -5.62
CA VAL A 47 -15.80 1.75 -6.50
C VAL A 47 -14.49 2.50 -6.29
N LEU A 48 -14.51 3.84 -6.23
CA LEU A 48 -13.32 4.63 -5.93
C LEU A 48 -12.74 4.30 -4.56
N LEU A 49 -13.59 4.14 -3.54
CA LEU A 49 -13.15 3.77 -2.20
C LEU A 49 -12.50 2.38 -2.17
N MET A 50 -13.05 1.42 -2.93
CA MET A 50 -12.45 0.10 -3.09
C MET A 50 -11.11 0.15 -3.82
N MET A 51 -10.97 0.99 -4.86
CA MET A 51 -9.71 1.15 -5.59
C MET A 51 -8.59 1.71 -4.71
N VAL A 52 -8.91 2.63 -3.79
CA VAL A 52 -7.93 3.16 -2.82
C VAL A 52 -7.49 2.09 -1.81
N HIS A 53 -8.33 1.10 -1.51
CA HIS A 53 -8.03 0.03 -0.57
C HIS A 53 -7.50 -1.25 -1.24
N LEU A 54 -7.53 -1.34 -2.57
CA LEU A 54 -6.80 -2.41 -3.25
C LEU A 54 -5.32 -2.12 -3.01
N PRO A 55 -4.59 -2.98 -2.27
CA PRO A 55 -3.15 -2.89 -2.30
C PRO A 55 -2.79 -3.05 -3.77
N TYR A 56 -2.14 -2.03 -4.32
CA TYR A 56 -1.59 -2.10 -5.67
C TYR A 56 -0.51 -3.18 -5.61
N GLN A 57 -0.92 -4.45 -5.69
CA GLN A 57 -0.02 -5.55 -5.93
C GLN A 57 0.37 -5.47 -7.40
N TYR A 58 1.18 -4.47 -7.70
CA TYR A 58 2.03 -4.55 -8.85
C TYR A 58 3.07 -5.61 -8.49
N ASP A 59 2.70 -6.84 -8.70
CA ASP A 59 3.61 -7.98 -8.66
C ASP A 59 4.36 -8.04 -10.02
N GLU A 60 4.91 -6.92 -10.43
CA GLU A 60 6.10 -6.95 -11.25
C GLU A 60 7.15 -7.55 -10.34
N SER A 61 7.60 -8.74 -10.68
CA SER A 61 8.67 -9.44 -9.97
C SER A 61 9.92 -8.56 -10.01
N ILE A 62 10.02 -7.65 -9.04
CA ILE A 62 11.16 -6.75 -8.91
C ILE A 62 12.39 -7.62 -8.78
N PRO A 63 13.37 -7.49 -9.68
CA PRO A 63 14.51 -8.38 -9.68
C PRO A 63 15.33 -8.20 -8.40
N ALA A 64 15.89 -9.28 -7.89
CA ALA A 64 16.83 -9.27 -6.78
C ALA A 64 18.26 -9.08 -7.31
N ILE A 65 18.59 -7.87 -7.79
CA ILE A 65 19.91 -7.51 -8.29
C ILE A 65 20.89 -7.33 -7.13
N PHE A 66 20.49 -6.58 -6.12
CA PHE A 66 21.28 -6.33 -4.92
C PHE A 66 20.79 -7.26 -3.81
N LYS A 67 21.57 -8.33 -3.55
CA LYS A 67 21.18 -9.38 -2.60
C LYS A 67 21.87 -9.22 -1.27
N ILE A 68 21.09 -9.26 -0.20
CA ILE A 68 21.64 -9.45 1.14
C ILE A 68 22.30 -10.85 1.17
N THR A 69 23.57 -10.88 1.49
CA THR A 69 24.33 -12.13 1.60
C THR A 69 24.54 -12.56 3.04
N LYS A 70 24.51 -11.61 3.97
CA LYS A 70 24.74 -11.85 5.39
C LYS A 70 24.18 -10.71 6.22
N ILE A 71 23.61 -11.07 7.37
CA ILE A 71 23.38 -10.16 8.49
C ILE A 71 24.09 -10.75 9.70
N ARG A 72 24.94 -9.95 10.35
CA ARG A 72 25.73 -10.39 11.50
C ARG A 72 25.11 -9.84 12.78
N HIS A 73 24.98 -10.72 13.78
CA HIS A 73 24.43 -10.40 15.10
C HIS A 73 25.45 -10.55 16.23
N VAL A 74 26.62 -11.11 15.92
CA VAL A 74 27.69 -11.39 16.87
C VAL A 74 28.87 -10.48 16.58
N ASN A 75 29.57 -10.03 17.62
CA ASN A 75 30.84 -9.33 17.47
C ASN A 75 31.95 -10.27 17.00
N GLU A 76 33.15 -9.73 16.80
CA GLU A 76 34.33 -10.47 16.36
C GLU A 76 34.73 -11.61 17.33
N ASN A 77 34.34 -11.49 18.59
CA ASN A 77 34.61 -12.50 19.64
C ASN A 77 33.47 -13.51 19.81
N GLY A 78 32.49 -13.54 18.87
CA GLY A 78 31.37 -14.48 18.90
C GLY A 78 30.31 -14.17 19.97
N VAL A 79 30.41 -13.02 20.67
CA VAL A 79 29.40 -12.62 21.66
C VAL A 79 28.20 -11.99 20.94
N MET A 80 27.01 -12.42 21.33
CA MET A 80 25.77 -11.85 20.81
C MET A 80 25.64 -10.39 21.31
N LYS A 81 25.78 -9.43 20.41
CA LYS A 81 25.60 -8.00 20.68
C LYS A 81 24.51 -7.36 19.84
N PHE A 82 23.81 -8.19 19.04
CA PHE A 82 22.85 -7.71 18.05
C PHE A 82 23.48 -6.67 17.10
N ASP A 83 24.76 -6.89 16.75
CA ASP A 83 25.49 -6.10 15.76
C ASP A 83 24.77 -6.23 14.42
N SER A 84 24.07 -5.18 14.03
CA SER A 84 23.19 -5.17 12.87
C SER A 84 23.97 -4.80 11.61
N TYR A 85 24.97 -5.63 11.29
CA TYR A 85 25.86 -5.45 10.16
C TYR A 85 25.38 -6.27 8.96
N MET A 86 24.91 -5.58 7.92
CA MET A 86 24.38 -6.17 6.71
C MET A 86 25.39 -6.07 5.57
N VAL A 87 25.54 -7.15 4.82
CA VAL A 87 26.37 -7.20 3.59
C VAL A 87 25.47 -7.44 2.39
N VAL A 88 25.56 -6.56 1.41
CA VAL A 88 24.78 -6.62 0.16
C VAL A 88 25.73 -6.78 -1.00
N LYS A 89 25.42 -7.69 -1.92
CA LYS A 89 26.20 -7.98 -3.13
C LYS A 89 25.42 -7.54 -4.37
N ASN A 90 26.10 -6.85 -5.28
CA ASN A 90 25.57 -6.70 -6.64
C ASN A 90 25.73 -8.02 -7.40
N THR A 91 24.62 -8.71 -7.65
CA THR A 91 24.59 -9.96 -8.42
C THR A 91 24.19 -9.76 -9.87
N GLY A 92 23.95 -8.51 -10.28
CA GLY A 92 23.70 -8.13 -11.66
C GLY A 92 24.95 -8.26 -12.53
N THR A 93 24.78 -8.13 -13.83
CA THR A 93 25.86 -8.20 -14.82
C THR A 93 26.48 -6.84 -15.13
N THR A 94 25.87 -5.76 -14.64
CA THR A 94 26.27 -4.36 -14.90
C THR A 94 26.60 -3.63 -13.61
N GLY A 95 27.42 -2.58 -13.72
CA GLY A 95 27.66 -1.64 -12.64
C GLY A 95 26.60 -0.55 -12.58
N TYR A 96 26.39 0.00 -11.38
CA TYR A 96 25.45 1.07 -11.09
C TYR A 96 26.16 2.26 -10.47
N VAL A 97 25.78 3.47 -10.88
CA VAL A 97 26.38 4.70 -10.33
C VAL A 97 25.88 4.91 -8.90
N ASN A 98 26.76 4.82 -7.91
CA ASN A 98 26.45 4.87 -6.49
C ASN A 98 25.68 6.13 -6.04
N LEU A 99 25.95 7.28 -6.66
CA LEU A 99 25.25 8.53 -6.37
C LEU A 99 23.80 8.54 -6.84
N ASN A 100 23.48 7.68 -7.81
CA ASN A 100 22.12 7.56 -8.35
C ASN A 100 21.28 6.51 -7.63
N LEU A 101 21.82 5.91 -6.58
CA LEU A 101 21.12 4.88 -5.80
C LEU A 101 20.80 5.38 -4.38
N TYR A 102 19.57 5.13 -3.96
CA TYR A 102 19.22 5.20 -2.54
C TYR A 102 18.54 3.89 -2.11
N ALA A 103 18.49 3.63 -0.82
CA ALA A 103 17.93 2.37 -0.33
C ALA A 103 17.01 2.56 0.88
N LEU A 104 16.01 1.70 0.92
CA LEU A 104 15.08 1.55 2.05
C LEU A 104 15.21 0.14 2.64
N THR A 105 15.05 0.03 3.93
CA THR A 105 15.13 -1.23 4.64
C THR A 105 13.87 -1.47 5.47
N TYR A 106 13.35 -2.67 5.39
CA TYR A 106 12.16 -3.09 6.14
C TYR A 106 12.55 -4.24 7.07
N ARG A 107 11.95 -4.28 8.26
CA ARG A 107 12.02 -5.40 9.19
C ARG A 107 10.62 -5.92 9.46
N ASN A 108 10.39 -7.21 9.20
CA ASN A 108 9.09 -7.86 9.38
C ASN A 108 7.95 -7.11 8.68
N GLY A 109 8.22 -6.62 7.45
CA GLY A 109 7.26 -5.86 6.64
C GLY A 109 7.08 -4.39 7.03
N LYS A 110 7.73 -3.93 8.11
CA LYS A 110 7.66 -2.54 8.57
C LYS A 110 8.91 -1.77 8.11
N LEU A 111 8.69 -0.62 7.46
CA LEU A 111 9.77 0.30 7.09
C LEU A 111 10.52 0.76 8.34
N LEU A 112 11.84 0.67 8.31
CA LEU A 112 12.71 1.19 9.36
C LEU A 112 12.85 2.71 9.22
N GLU A 113 12.94 3.40 10.36
CA GLU A 113 13.27 4.83 10.42
C GLU A 113 14.77 5.04 10.16
N CYS A 114 15.27 4.45 9.09
CA CYS A 114 16.64 4.61 8.64
C CYS A 114 16.64 4.99 7.16
N SER A 115 17.57 5.82 6.76
CA SER A 115 17.64 6.35 5.40
C SER A 115 19.06 6.18 4.86
N ILE A 116 19.17 5.60 3.67
CA ILE A 116 20.41 5.50 2.91
C ILE A 116 20.22 6.31 1.64
N THR A 117 20.60 7.57 1.68
CA THR A 117 20.36 8.54 0.59
C THR A 117 21.31 8.37 -0.60
N THR A 118 22.42 7.66 -0.41
CA THR A 118 23.36 7.30 -1.46
C THR A 118 24.12 6.02 -1.11
N MET A 119 24.48 5.25 -2.13
CA MET A 119 25.33 4.07 -1.95
C MET A 119 26.84 4.40 -2.10
N ASN A 120 27.19 5.67 -2.23
CA ASN A 120 28.57 6.12 -2.31
C ASN A 120 29.16 6.38 -0.90
N GLY A 121 30.10 5.55 -0.48
CA GLY A 121 30.76 5.66 0.82
C GLY A 121 31.58 6.95 1.03
N TYR A 122 32.08 7.57 -0.04
CA TYR A 122 32.77 8.87 0.04
C TYR A 122 31.82 10.05 0.21
N ALA A 123 30.58 9.93 -0.29
CA ALA A 123 29.54 10.94 -0.11
C ALA A 123 28.68 10.66 1.15
N TYR A 124 29.01 9.60 1.89
CA TYR A 124 28.31 9.23 3.11
C TYR A 124 28.55 10.27 4.20
N ILE A 125 27.44 10.84 4.69
CA ILE A 125 27.44 11.78 5.82
C ILE A 125 26.54 11.21 6.91
N PRO A 126 27.04 10.80 8.08
CA PRO A 126 26.24 10.11 9.11
C PRO A 126 24.98 10.86 9.55
N THR A 127 24.98 12.19 9.53
CA THR A 127 23.82 13.01 9.88
C THR A 127 22.69 12.97 8.85
N HIS A 128 23.01 12.61 7.59
CA HIS A 128 22.02 12.44 6.53
C HIS A 128 21.51 10.99 6.42
N HIS A 129 22.18 10.05 7.07
CA HIS A 129 21.86 8.62 7.05
C HIS A 129 21.44 8.16 8.44
N TYR A 130 20.27 8.61 8.85
CA TYR A 130 19.74 8.32 10.19
C TYR A 130 19.74 6.81 10.47
N GLN A 131 20.18 6.43 11.69
CA GLN A 131 20.31 5.02 12.15
C GLN A 131 21.34 4.18 11.39
N ILE A 132 22.11 4.74 10.47
CA ILE A 132 23.21 4.06 9.78
C ILE A 132 24.53 4.57 10.36
N GLN A 133 25.33 3.68 10.92
CA GLN A 133 26.61 4.04 11.53
C GLN A 133 27.72 4.17 10.49
N THR A 134 27.81 3.20 9.58
CA THR A 134 28.83 3.22 8.52
C THR A 134 28.30 2.59 7.23
N LEU A 135 28.80 3.11 6.11
CA LEU A 135 28.64 2.55 4.78
C LEU A 135 30.03 2.31 4.20
N GLY A 136 30.35 1.07 3.85
CA GLY A 136 31.70 0.67 3.42
C GLY A 136 31.70 -0.50 2.46
N GLY A 137 32.89 -1.03 2.20
CA GLY A 137 33.10 -2.14 1.26
C GLY A 137 33.47 -1.67 -0.15
N PRO A 138 34.04 -2.56 -0.99
CA PRO A 138 34.53 -2.23 -2.32
C PRO A 138 33.49 -1.52 -3.19
N GLY A 139 32.26 -2.01 -3.20
CA GLY A 139 31.18 -1.47 -4.03
C GLY A 139 30.77 -0.03 -3.67
N SER A 140 31.07 0.45 -2.46
CA SER A 140 30.77 1.82 -2.04
C SER A 140 31.94 2.80 -2.21
N GLN A 141 33.13 2.29 -2.44
CA GLN A 141 34.38 3.10 -2.47
C GLN A 141 34.66 3.74 -3.84
N GLY A 142 33.80 3.58 -4.79
CA GLY A 142 33.96 4.12 -6.12
C GLY A 142 32.76 4.93 -6.60
N ARG A 143 32.84 5.38 -7.85
CA ARG A 143 31.68 5.98 -8.51
C ARG A 143 30.62 4.95 -8.86
N ILE A 144 31.04 3.71 -9.12
CA ILE A 144 30.21 2.63 -9.63
C ILE A 144 30.27 1.46 -8.64
N TRP A 145 29.13 0.85 -8.38
CA TRP A 145 29.02 -0.43 -7.71
C TRP A 145 29.03 -1.52 -8.77
N ASP A 146 30.19 -2.10 -9.01
CA ASP A 146 30.39 -3.08 -10.08
C ASP A 146 29.78 -4.44 -9.73
N SER A 147 29.64 -5.27 -10.79
CA SER A 147 29.15 -6.64 -10.65
C SER A 147 30.03 -7.43 -9.68
N ASN A 148 29.40 -8.22 -8.83
CA ASN A 148 30.00 -9.05 -7.77
C ASN A 148 30.64 -8.29 -6.61
N GLU A 149 30.66 -6.97 -6.60
CA GLU A 149 31.16 -6.20 -5.46
C GLU A 149 30.18 -6.18 -4.29
N LEU A 150 30.74 -5.97 -3.11
CA LEU A 150 30.03 -5.97 -1.84
C LEU A 150 29.98 -4.55 -1.27
N ILE A 151 28.82 -4.20 -0.74
CA ILE A 151 28.65 -3.04 0.16
C ILE A 151 28.28 -3.56 1.54
N SER A 152 28.94 -3.02 2.56
CA SER A 152 28.62 -3.29 3.96
C SER A 152 27.92 -2.08 4.57
N ILE A 153 26.83 -2.34 5.26
CA ILE A 153 25.99 -1.33 5.90
C ILE A 153 25.89 -1.70 7.38
N ASN A 154 26.38 -0.83 8.23
CA ASN A 154 26.31 -1.02 9.65
C ASN A 154 25.16 -0.17 10.21
N TYR A 155 24.11 -0.84 10.62
CA TYR A 155 22.97 -0.23 11.30
C TYR A 155 23.28 -0.07 12.78
N LYS A 156 22.49 0.74 13.46
CA LYS A 156 22.54 0.83 14.92
C LYS A 156 22.29 -0.56 15.52
N ASP A 157 23.08 -0.90 16.55
CA ASP A 157 22.96 -2.16 17.27
C ASP A 157 21.50 -2.41 17.73
N GLY A 158 21.05 -3.65 17.65
CA GLY A 158 19.68 -4.03 17.98
C GLY A 158 18.65 -3.73 16.87
N THR A 159 19.06 -3.24 15.71
CA THR A 159 18.14 -3.03 14.58
C THR A 159 17.61 -4.36 14.04
N PHE A 160 18.46 -5.38 13.93
CA PHE A 160 18.08 -6.72 13.49
C PHE A 160 18.33 -7.75 14.59
N HIS A 161 17.42 -8.72 14.69
CA HIS A 161 17.51 -9.85 15.59
C HIS A 161 17.46 -11.17 14.79
N PRO A 162 18.01 -12.25 15.34
CA PRO A 162 17.88 -13.57 14.71
C PRO A 162 16.42 -13.93 14.46
N GLY A 163 16.11 -14.34 13.21
CA GLY A 163 14.76 -14.67 12.76
C GLY A 163 13.96 -13.50 12.18
N ASP A 164 14.48 -12.27 12.24
CA ASP A 164 13.82 -11.14 11.55
C ASP A 164 13.83 -11.33 10.03
N VAL A 165 12.72 -11.03 9.41
CA VAL A 165 12.60 -10.96 7.94
C VAL A 165 12.98 -9.55 7.49
N VAL A 166 14.14 -9.42 6.86
CA VAL A 166 14.71 -8.14 6.41
C VAL A 166 14.54 -8.01 4.90
N THR A 167 13.85 -6.96 4.45
CA THR A 167 13.74 -6.63 3.03
C THR A 167 14.55 -5.36 2.75
N PHE A 168 15.41 -5.45 1.73
CA PHE A 168 16.24 -4.36 1.25
C PHE A 168 15.82 -3.97 -0.16
N GLU A 169 15.46 -2.72 -0.32
CA GLU A 169 15.02 -2.15 -1.59
C GLU A 169 15.97 -1.06 -2.03
N VAL A 170 16.39 -1.13 -3.29
CA VAL A 170 17.25 -0.13 -3.91
C VAL A 170 16.48 0.56 -5.03
N TYR A 171 16.57 1.86 -5.04
CA TYR A 171 15.86 2.76 -5.95
C TYR A 171 16.85 3.59 -6.77
N ASP A 172 16.43 3.99 -7.95
CA ASP A 172 17.10 5.02 -8.74
C ASP A 172 16.62 6.41 -8.27
N VAL A 173 17.56 7.30 -7.98
CA VAL A 173 17.29 8.65 -7.48
C VAL A 173 16.54 9.51 -8.52
N VAL A 174 16.84 9.31 -9.80
CA VAL A 174 16.30 10.16 -10.89
C VAL A 174 14.86 9.77 -11.21
N THR A 175 14.64 8.47 -11.40
CA THR A 175 13.32 7.94 -11.79
C THR A 175 12.40 7.65 -10.60
N GLN A 176 12.95 7.58 -9.38
CA GLN A 176 12.27 7.16 -8.16
C GLN A 176 11.68 5.74 -8.25
N GLN A 177 12.15 4.95 -9.22
CA GLN A 177 11.71 3.58 -9.41
C GLN A 177 12.54 2.61 -8.60
N ILE A 178 11.89 1.57 -8.08
CA ILE A 178 12.57 0.46 -7.45
C ILE A 178 13.26 -0.39 -8.52
N ILE A 179 14.56 -0.60 -8.37
CA ILE A 179 15.37 -1.40 -9.31
C ILE A 179 15.75 -2.77 -8.74
N SER A 180 15.68 -2.92 -7.43
CA SER A 180 15.97 -4.21 -6.79
C SER A 180 15.27 -4.35 -5.46
N ARG A 181 14.73 -5.54 -5.19
CA ARG A 181 14.19 -5.95 -3.89
C ARG A 181 14.72 -7.32 -3.54
N HIS A 182 15.24 -7.47 -2.33
CA HIS A 182 15.67 -8.76 -1.80
C HIS A 182 15.25 -8.91 -0.35
N THR A 183 14.71 -10.08 -0.02
CA THR A 183 14.31 -10.43 1.36
C THR A 183 15.24 -11.51 1.89
N TYR A 184 15.65 -11.37 3.14
CA TYR A 184 16.60 -12.24 3.82
C TYR A 184 16.12 -12.47 5.26
N THR A 185 16.28 -13.70 5.76
CA THR A 185 16.03 -14.01 7.17
C THR A 185 17.32 -13.88 7.95
N ALA A 186 17.35 -13.01 8.93
CA ALA A 186 18.51 -12.64 9.71
C ALA A 186 18.86 -13.67 10.79
#